data_5a696f20e55a2b45b76781ca2860b9e0
#
_entry.id   5a696f20e55a2b45b76781ca2860b9e0
#
_cell.length_a   1.000
_cell.length_b   1.000
_cell.length_c   1.000
_cell.angle_alpha   90.00
_cell.angle_beta   90.00
_cell.angle_gamma   90.00
#
_symmetry.space_group_name_H-M   'P 1'
#
loop_
_entity.id
_entity.type
_entity.pdbx_description
1 polymer ?
#
loop_
_entity_poly.entity_id
_entity_poly.type
_entity_poly.pdbx_seq_one_letter_code
_entity_poly.pdbx_strand_id
1 'polypeptide(L)'
;MSARLISNSIPNLLNGVSQQPDTVKLPNQSTLQENGLSDIITGLGKRPPTEHIAKLNTDTLTNSKVHIINRDSNEQYVVLVNNQSVKVYDLAGNNKTVVTPDGLTYLTSTNPQEDFNLVTVADYTFIVNKTKTVAKSGTLSTARPDEAIFYVKNGQYRTTYEITIDGSSVASFQTLDNSNASNASSITTDNIATELTNDLNSNLSGYTIVRDGSIIYVKKNSGTFTAEVSDGLGGDGLILVKDKTNSFADLPYKGYTGFVVEIVGDGGTEFDNYFVQWDGTAWVETVKDGLDNSFDTSTMPHLLIRTADGNFRFCKADGSSYTVSGTSYTEPEFASRTVGDETTSPDPTFVTRKINDIFFYRNRLGFLSDENVIFSKAGKFFTFWATTVTTAVDDDMIDLAVSHNKVSILKYAVPFNEQLVLFSDQSQFTLDAEEVLSAKTVSINQTTEYEIDDGVKPIGLGQNIYFGISRGSFAGVREYYVNADTEIKDALDTTVNLPRYISGDLNGLKGSSSENTLFAFASGERSSLFVYKYYFDAGSKALQRSWSKYKFVDTDILLDGDCIQNYLYMVIKRADGTYLEKLNLKTNEVDTGLSFPVL
;
A
#
# COMPACT_ATOMS: atom_id res chain seq x y z
N MET A 1 -39.18 -53.31 44.44
CA MET A 1 -39.10 -52.42 43.27
C MET A 1 -37.68 -52.45 42.77
N SER A 2 -37.44 -53.06 41.63
CA SER A 2 -36.09 -53.02 41.01
C SER A 2 -35.80 -51.61 40.50
N ALA A 3 -34.75 -51.00 41.00
CA ALA A 3 -34.28 -49.71 40.49
C ALA A 3 -33.95 -49.87 39.01
N ARG A 4 -34.64 -49.15 38.12
CA ARG A 4 -34.31 -49.08 36.71
C ARG A 4 -32.93 -48.39 36.59
N LEU A 5 -31.93 -49.10 36.13
CA LEU A 5 -30.68 -48.48 35.72
C LEU A 5 -30.97 -47.55 34.55
N ILE A 6 -30.71 -46.26 34.73
CA ILE A 6 -30.74 -45.29 33.67
C ILE A 6 -29.30 -45.26 33.12
N SER A 7 -29.12 -45.75 31.91
CA SER A 7 -27.84 -45.67 31.21
C SER A 7 -27.86 -44.43 30.32
N ASN A 8 -26.98 -43.48 30.58
CA ASN A 8 -26.71 -42.36 29.69
C ASN A 8 -25.37 -42.61 28.96
N SER A 9 -25.42 -42.62 27.64
CA SER A 9 -24.21 -42.61 26.80
C SER A 9 -23.75 -41.17 26.65
N ILE A 10 -22.49 -40.87 26.96
CA ILE A 10 -21.85 -39.60 26.62
C ILE A 10 -21.41 -39.74 25.15
N PRO A 11 -22.04 -39.03 24.22
CA PRO A 11 -21.60 -39.05 22.82
C PRO A 11 -20.25 -38.40 22.68
N ASN A 12 -19.61 -38.61 21.56
CA ASN A 12 -18.35 -37.98 21.20
C ASN A 12 -18.48 -36.44 21.32
N LEU A 13 -17.64 -35.79 22.12
CA LEU A 13 -17.70 -34.34 22.41
C LEU A 13 -17.10 -33.52 21.29
N LEU A 14 -17.71 -33.59 20.10
CA LEU A 14 -17.20 -32.97 18.87
C LEU A 14 -17.51 -31.47 18.76
N ASN A 15 -18.55 -30.98 19.41
CA ASN A 15 -19.02 -29.61 19.22
C ASN A 15 -18.46 -28.62 20.27
N GLY A 16 -17.37 -28.99 20.96
CA GLY A 16 -16.62 -28.10 21.84
C GLY A 16 -17.43 -27.60 23.03
N VAL A 17 -17.21 -26.35 23.42
CA VAL A 17 -17.81 -25.69 24.57
C VAL A 17 -19.13 -25.00 24.19
N SER A 18 -20.11 -25.03 25.11
CA SER A 18 -21.32 -24.22 25.06
C SER A 18 -21.67 -23.68 26.44
N GLN A 19 -22.02 -22.40 26.53
CA GLN A 19 -22.52 -21.72 27.73
C GLN A 19 -24.04 -21.75 27.83
N GLN A 20 -24.71 -22.48 26.95
CA GLN A 20 -26.16 -22.68 27.02
C GLN A 20 -26.56 -23.49 28.27
N PRO A 21 -27.76 -23.27 28.80
CA PRO A 21 -28.32 -24.14 29.87
C PRO A 21 -28.35 -25.61 29.45
N ASP A 22 -28.18 -26.52 30.39
CA ASP A 22 -28.14 -27.97 30.13
C ASP A 22 -29.38 -28.53 29.43
N THR A 23 -30.51 -27.83 29.54
CA THR A 23 -31.76 -28.19 28.86
C THR A 23 -31.76 -27.88 27.36
N VAL A 24 -30.88 -27.03 26.90
CA VAL A 24 -30.79 -26.55 25.49
C VAL A 24 -29.50 -27.00 24.84
N LYS A 25 -28.45 -27.21 25.64
CA LYS A 25 -27.12 -27.63 25.16
C LYS A 25 -27.19 -28.98 24.45
N LEU A 26 -26.50 -29.10 23.32
CA LEU A 26 -26.42 -30.36 22.59
C LEU A 26 -25.65 -31.41 23.41
N PRO A 27 -26.06 -32.70 23.35
CA PRO A 27 -25.41 -33.77 24.12
C PRO A 27 -23.89 -33.93 23.82
N ASN A 28 -23.43 -33.51 22.63
CA ASN A 28 -22.04 -33.56 22.23
C ASN A 28 -21.25 -32.26 22.47
N GLN A 29 -21.78 -31.38 23.29
CA GLN A 29 -21.12 -30.16 23.79
C GLN A 29 -20.74 -30.31 25.27
N SER A 30 -19.61 -29.71 25.64
CA SER A 30 -19.11 -29.62 27.02
C SER A 30 -19.37 -28.23 27.61
N THR A 31 -19.40 -28.13 28.94
CA THR A 31 -19.48 -26.84 29.63
C THR A 31 -18.11 -26.15 29.68
N LEU A 32 -17.03 -26.94 29.75
CA LEU A 32 -15.64 -26.48 29.79
C LEU A 32 -14.77 -27.49 29.05
N GLN A 33 -13.86 -27.00 28.24
CA GLN A 33 -12.86 -27.80 27.54
C GLN A 33 -11.53 -27.04 27.53
N GLU A 34 -10.66 -27.41 28.47
CA GLU A 34 -9.30 -26.87 28.59
C GLU A 34 -8.30 -27.93 28.17
N ASN A 35 -7.29 -27.54 27.35
CA ASN A 35 -6.25 -28.40 26.85
C ASN A 35 -6.78 -29.65 26.13
N GLY A 36 -7.96 -29.55 25.57
CA GLY A 36 -8.60 -30.57 24.74
C GLY A 36 -8.78 -30.08 23.29
N LEU A 37 -8.69 -31.02 22.38
CA LEU A 37 -8.96 -30.80 20.94
C LEU A 37 -10.04 -31.78 20.51
N SER A 38 -11.14 -31.25 20.02
CA SER A 38 -12.19 -32.04 19.37
C SER A 38 -11.81 -32.31 17.93
N ASP A 39 -11.82 -33.57 17.52
CA ASP A 39 -11.52 -34.02 16.16
C ASP A 39 -12.61 -34.95 15.65
N ILE A 40 -12.97 -34.83 14.39
CA ILE A 40 -14.09 -35.58 13.78
C ILE A 40 -13.86 -37.07 13.74
N ILE A 41 -12.59 -37.50 13.68
CA ILE A 41 -12.21 -38.92 13.57
C ILE A 41 -12.00 -39.55 14.95
N THR A 42 -11.24 -38.86 15.80
CA THR A 42 -10.77 -39.42 17.08
C THR A 42 -11.60 -38.97 18.27
N GLY A 43 -12.49 -37.97 18.07
CA GLY A 43 -13.27 -37.38 19.14
C GLY A 43 -12.51 -36.36 19.96
N LEU A 44 -12.85 -36.22 21.24
CA LEU A 44 -12.15 -35.34 22.15
C LEU A 44 -10.84 -35.99 22.60
N GLY A 45 -9.75 -35.41 22.19
CA GLY A 45 -8.38 -35.78 22.60
C GLY A 45 -7.71 -34.67 23.39
N LYS A 46 -6.50 -34.95 23.87
CA LYS A 46 -5.62 -33.97 24.48
C LYS A 46 -5.07 -33.05 23.39
N ARG A 47 -4.84 -31.76 23.68
CA ARG A 47 -4.21 -30.85 22.74
C ARG A 47 -2.80 -31.32 22.35
N PRO A 48 -2.29 -30.96 21.17
CA PRO A 48 -0.91 -31.22 20.80
C PRO A 48 0.08 -30.57 21.78
N PRO A 49 1.27 -31.16 21.96
CA PRO A 49 2.33 -30.61 22.81
C PRO A 49 2.91 -29.33 22.22
N THR A 50 3.41 -28.49 23.11
CA THR A 50 4.17 -27.28 22.74
C THR A 50 5.66 -27.57 22.91
N GLU A 51 6.46 -27.27 21.89
CA GLU A 51 7.91 -27.42 21.90
C GLU A 51 8.60 -26.08 22.08
N HIS A 52 9.49 -26.00 23.08
CA HIS A 52 10.35 -24.85 23.27
C HIS A 52 11.43 -24.79 22.20
N ILE A 53 11.56 -23.68 21.48
CA ILE A 53 12.62 -23.49 20.47
C ILE A 53 13.78 -22.72 21.09
N ALA A 54 13.54 -21.48 21.53
CA ALA A 54 14.60 -20.62 22.03
C ALA A 54 14.07 -19.48 22.91
N LYS A 55 14.92 -18.98 23.80
CA LYS A 55 14.78 -17.66 24.41
C LYS A 55 15.32 -16.61 23.45
N LEU A 56 14.44 -15.77 22.89
CA LEU A 56 14.80 -14.79 21.88
C LEU A 56 15.59 -13.62 22.48
N ASN A 57 15.13 -13.11 23.62
CA ASN A 57 15.77 -11.98 24.30
C ASN A 57 15.32 -11.88 25.77
N THR A 58 15.92 -10.96 26.50
CA THR A 58 15.58 -10.65 27.90
C THR A 58 14.48 -9.59 28.05
N ASP A 59 13.94 -9.08 26.94
CA ASP A 59 12.89 -8.08 26.99
C ASP A 59 11.59 -8.71 27.49
N THR A 60 10.91 -8.01 28.36
CA THR A 60 9.64 -8.45 28.98
C THR A 60 8.45 -7.61 28.51
N LEU A 61 8.54 -7.02 27.32
CA LEU A 61 7.51 -6.18 26.75
C LEU A 61 6.23 -6.97 26.46
N THR A 62 5.09 -6.41 26.83
CA THR A 62 3.79 -7.11 26.81
C THR A 62 2.93 -6.82 25.59
N ASN A 63 3.30 -5.86 24.76
CA ASN A 63 2.51 -5.36 23.64
C ASN A 63 3.33 -5.23 22.34
N SER A 64 4.34 -6.07 22.15
CA SER A 64 5.09 -6.11 20.90
C SER A 64 4.22 -6.56 19.74
N LYS A 65 4.37 -5.92 18.59
CA LYS A 65 3.84 -6.42 17.32
C LYS A 65 4.72 -7.55 16.84
N VAL A 66 4.12 -8.70 16.61
CA VAL A 66 4.78 -9.87 16.02
C VAL A 66 4.38 -9.97 14.55
N HIS A 67 5.35 -10.21 13.70
CA HIS A 67 5.11 -10.53 12.29
C HIS A 67 6.00 -11.68 11.89
N ILE A 68 5.47 -12.64 11.17
CA ILE A 68 6.24 -13.76 10.65
C ILE A 68 6.45 -13.58 9.16
N ILE A 69 7.70 -13.45 8.76
CA ILE A 69 8.11 -13.51 7.36
C ILE A 69 8.14 -14.98 6.95
N ASN A 70 7.35 -15.33 5.95
CA ASN A 70 7.31 -16.66 5.36
C ASN A 70 7.40 -16.53 3.84
N ARG A 71 8.58 -16.18 3.34
CA ARG A 71 8.83 -15.97 1.91
C ARG A 71 8.93 -17.29 1.16
N ASP A 72 9.74 -18.21 1.68
CA ASP A 72 9.94 -19.55 1.17
C ASP A 72 10.48 -20.45 2.30
N SER A 73 10.82 -21.69 2.01
CA SER A 73 11.29 -22.65 3.03
C SER A 73 12.64 -22.30 3.69
N ASN A 74 13.43 -21.42 3.10
CA ASN A 74 14.74 -21.00 3.61
C ASN A 74 14.71 -19.62 4.27
N GLU A 75 13.75 -18.79 3.87
CA GLU A 75 13.64 -17.40 4.30
C GLU A 75 12.39 -17.23 5.17
N GLN A 76 12.50 -17.71 6.42
CA GLN A 76 11.44 -17.66 7.43
C GLN A 76 11.98 -17.01 8.70
N TYR A 77 11.32 -15.95 9.16
CA TYR A 77 11.79 -15.13 10.28
C TYR A 77 10.65 -14.66 11.17
N VAL A 78 10.96 -14.45 12.43
CA VAL A 78 10.10 -13.78 13.42
C VAL A 78 10.58 -12.36 13.61
N VAL A 79 9.74 -11.39 13.32
CA VAL A 79 9.99 -9.96 13.50
C VAL A 79 9.22 -9.48 14.72
N LEU A 80 9.94 -8.85 15.65
CA LEU A 80 9.36 -8.19 16.82
C LEU A 80 9.55 -6.69 16.67
N VAL A 81 8.44 -5.96 16.56
CA VAL A 81 8.43 -4.49 16.51
C VAL A 81 7.86 -3.96 17.82
N ASN A 82 8.58 -3.01 18.42
CA ASN A 82 8.15 -2.36 19.65
C ASN A 82 8.47 -0.87 19.60
N ASN A 83 8.18 -0.14 20.66
CA ASN A 83 8.54 1.27 20.76
C ASN A 83 10.04 1.47 20.51
N GLN A 84 10.37 2.14 19.41
CA GLN A 84 11.74 2.40 18.96
C GLN A 84 12.64 1.14 18.94
N SER A 85 12.08 -0.01 18.54
CA SER A 85 12.81 -1.27 18.47
C SER A 85 12.27 -2.17 17.37
N VAL A 86 13.17 -2.76 16.61
CA VAL A 86 12.89 -3.85 15.67
C VAL A 86 13.94 -4.94 15.83
N LYS A 87 13.50 -6.17 16.03
CA LYS A 87 14.36 -7.35 16.19
C LYS A 87 13.90 -8.45 15.26
N VAL A 88 14.83 -9.18 14.69
CA VAL A 88 14.56 -10.27 13.76
C VAL A 88 15.28 -11.53 14.21
N TYR A 89 14.58 -12.64 14.16
CA TYR A 89 15.10 -13.97 14.51
C TYR A 89 14.72 -14.97 13.43
N ASP A 90 15.56 -15.96 13.16
CA ASP A 90 15.13 -17.10 12.36
C ASP A 90 14.22 -18.05 13.19
N LEU A 91 13.62 -19.05 12.54
CA LEU A 91 12.74 -20.00 13.23
C LEU A 91 13.47 -20.93 14.21
N ALA A 92 14.81 -20.95 14.23
CA ALA A 92 15.61 -21.60 15.27
C ALA A 92 15.90 -20.67 16.46
N GLY A 93 15.44 -19.41 16.40
CA GLY A 93 15.63 -18.41 17.44
C GLY A 93 16.95 -17.66 17.37
N ASN A 94 17.74 -17.83 16.31
CA ASN A 94 19.00 -17.10 16.16
C ASN A 94 18.72 -15.64 15.76
N ASN A 95 19.34 -14.71 16.47
CA ASN A 95 19.19 -13.28 16.19
C ASN A 95 19.85 -12.91 14.85
N LYS A 96 19.15 -12.10 14.05
CA LYS A 96 19.67 -11.47 12.83
C LYS A 96 19.99 -10.02 13.13
N THR A 97 21.11 -9.53 12.62
CA THR A 97 21.49 -8.12 12.79
C THR A 97 20.53 -7.23 11.99
N VAL A 98 20.03 -6.15 12.62
CA VAL A 98 19.24 -5.14 11.94
C VAL A 98 20.02 -3.83 11.91
N VAL A 99 20.42 -3.38 10.73
CA VAL A 99 21.08 -2.09 10.54
C VAL A 99 20.00 -1.01 10.42
N THR A 100 20.14 0.09 11.15
CA THR A 100 19.13 1.16 11.26
C THR A 100 19.73 2.52 10.93
N PRO A 101 20.04 2.82 9.67
CA PRO A 101 20.74 4.05 9.28
C PRO A 101 19.94 5.33 9.61
N ASP A 102 18.63 5.27 9.51
CA ASP A 102 17.72 6.38 9.77
C ASP A 102 17.24 6.44 11.24
N GLY A 103 17.80 5.58 12.10
CA GLY A 103 17.34 5.42 13.46
C GLY A 103 16.00 4.70 13.57
N LEU A 104 15.34 4.83 14.71
CA LEU A 104 14.14 4.09 15.05
C LEU A 104 12.94 5.00 15.42
N THR A 105 13.06 6.31 15.17
CA THR A 105 12.03 7.30 15.55
C THR A 105 10.68 7.05 14.88
N TYR A 106 10.67 6.48 13.66
CA TYR A 106 9.43 6.07 13.00
C TYR A 106 8.65 5.04 13.81
N LEU A 107 9.31 4.19 14.57
CA LEU A 107 8.71 3.15 15.41
C LEU A 107 8.30 3.66 16.81
N THR A 108 8.17 4.98 17.02
CA THR A 108 7.64 5.52 18.29
C THR A 108 6.16 5.17 18.40
N SER A 109 5.79 4.47 19.48
CA SER A 109 4.43 4.01 19.74
C SER A 109 4.25 3.73 21.23
N THR A 110 3.05 3.99 21.75
CA THR A 110 2.63 3.57 23.11
C THR A 110 1.92 2.22 23.09
N ASN A 111 1.39 1.80 21.95
CA ASN A 111 0.73 0.50 21.77
C ASN A 111 1.17 -0.16 20.45
N PRO A 112 2.40 -0.68 20.38
CA PRO A 112 2.97 -1.25 19.16
C PRO A 112 2.13 -2.34 18.50
N GLN A 113 1.41 -3.14 19.27
CA GLN A 113 0.59 -4.23 18.78
C GLN A 113 -0.55 -3.74 17.88
N GLU A 114 -1.15 -2.60 18.21
CA GLU A 114 -2.23 -1.98 17.45
C GLU A 114 -1.73 -0.97 16.42
N ASP A 115 -0.67 -0.19 16.78
CA ASP A 115 -0.20 0.94 15.98
C ASP A 115 0.57 0.52 14.72
N PHE A 116 1.14 -0.69 14.68
CA PHE A 116 1.90 -1.17 13.53
C PHE A 116 1.15 -2.20 12.71
N ASN A 117 1.18 -2.03 11.39
CA ASN A 117 0.82 -3.06 10.43
C ASN A 117 2.00 -3.37 9.52
N LEU A 118 2.16 -4.66 9.20
CA LEU A 118 3.26 -5.14 8.39
C LEU A 118 2.73 -6.02 7.25
N VAL A 119 3.38 -5.89 6.09
CA VAL A 119 3.19 -6.81 4.96
C VAL A 119 4.55 -7.11 4.34
N THR A 120 4.79 -8.38 4.03
CA THR A 120 6.03 -8.82 3.36
C THR A 120 5.73 -9.12 1.90
N VAL A 121 6.53 -8.52 1.01
CA VAL A 121 6.51 -8.74 -0.44
C VAL A 121 7.94 -8.97 -0.89
N ALA A 122 8.24 -10.19 -1.32
CA ALA A 122 9.61 -10.60 -1.65
C ALA A 122 10.59 -10.32 -0.50
N ASP A 123 11.66 -9.54 -0.75
CA ASP A 123 12.68 -9.19 0.26
C ASP A 123 12.34 -7.96 1.09
N TYR A 124 11.18 -7.34 0.85
CA TYR A 124 10.74 -6.15 1.56
C TYR A 124 9.61 -6.47 2.54
N THR A 125 9.80 -6.11 3.80
CA THR A 125 8.68 -6.03 4.75
C THR A 125 8.38 -4.55 4.99
N PHE A 126 7.23 -4.12 4.52
CA PHE A 126 6.74 -2.77 4.75
C PHE A 126 6.18 -2.67 6.16
N ILE A 127 6.53 -1.61 6.87
CA ILE A 127 6.06 -1.31 8.22
C ILE A 127 5.32 0.03 8.19
N VAL A 128 4.03 -0.01 8.46
CA VAL A 128 3.19 1.19 8.63
C VAL A 128 3.05 1.49 10.11
N ASN A 129 3.29 2.74 10.48
CA ASN A 129 2.89 3.30 11.76
C ASN A 129 1.58 4.08 11.57
N LYS A 130 0.46 3.51 12.01
CA LYS A 130 -0.89 4.09 11.86
C LYS A 130 -1.09 5.40 12.63
N THR A 131 -0.17 5.77 13.52
CA THR A 131 -0.23 7.04 14.24
C THR A 131 0.38 8.20 13.47
N LYS A 132 1.16 7.91 12.42
CA LYS A 132 1.83 8.92 11.60
C LYS A 132 0.90 9.46 10.53
N THR A 133 0.90 10.79 10.40
CA THR A 133 0.25 11.48 9.28
C THR A 133 1.26 11.65 8.17
N VAL A 134 0.91 11.24 6.97
CA VAL A 134 1.78 11.38 5.79
C VAL A 134 1.88 12.86 5.41
N ALA A 135 3.08 13.30 5.11
CA ALA A 135 3.36 14.68 4.70
C ALA A 135 4.04 14.72 3.32
N LYS A 136 3.99 15.87 2.70
CA LYS A 136 4.80 16.18 1.50
C LYS A 136 6.19 16.63 1.94
N SER A 137 7.16 16.50 1.05
CA SER A 137 8.57 16.81 1.36
C SER A 137 8.86 18.28 1.57
N GLY A 138 8.02 19.17 1.04
CA GLY A 138 8.30 20.60 0.93
C GLY A 138 9.32 20.94 -0.16
N THR A 139 9.81 19.95 -0.91
CA THR A 139 10.73 20.16 -2.03
C THR A 139 9.93 20.45 -3.29
N LEU A 140 10.11 21.65 -3.82
CA LEU A 140 9.41 22.08 -5.01
C LEU A 140 10.13 21.58 -6.28
N SER A 141 9.35 21.28 -7.31
CA SER A 141 9.88 21.08 -8.66
C SER A 141 10.63 22.35 -9.12
N THR A 142 11.61 22.20 -10.02
CA THR A 142 12.46 23.31 -10.44
C THR A 142 11.61 24.45 -10.98
N ALA A 143 11.73 25.61 -10.38
CA ALA A 143 11.06 26.82 -10.85
C ALA A 143 11.59 27.21 -12.24
N ARG A 144 10.69 27.56 -13.13
CA ARG A 144 11.04 28.00 -14.49
C ARG A 144 11.62 29.41 -14.47
N PRO A 145 12.67 29.67 -15.28
CA PRO A 145 13.01 31.01 -15.63
C PRO A 145 11.90 31.62 -16.52
N ASP A 146 11.83 32.94 -16.59
CA ASP A 146 10.97 33.56 -17.59
C ASP A 146 11.65 33.49 -18.97
N GLU A 147 11.04 32.73 -19.89
CA GLU A 147 11.64 32.29 -21.13
C GLU A 147 10.61 32.20 -22.27
N ALA A 148 11.08 32.29 -23.50
CA ALA A 148 10.28 32.19 -24.69
C ALA A 148 11.04 31.51 -25.84
N ILE A 149 10.31 30.85 -26.72
CA ILE A 149 10.81 30.35 -28.01
C ILE A 149 10.09 31.13 -29.11
N PHE A 150 10.90 31.69 -30.02
CA PHE A 150 10.44 32.27 -31.27
C PHE A 150 10.81 31.29 -32.38
N TYR A 151 9.83 30.84 -33.15
CA TYR A 151 10.01 29.85 -34.21
C TYR A 151 9.64 30.44 -35.56
N VAL A 152 10.61 30.60 -36.45
CA VAL A 152 10.39 30.99 -37.85
C VAL A 152 9.92 29.76 -38.61
N LYS A 153 8.64 29.65 -38.83
CA LYS A 153 7.98 28.49 -39.47
C LYS A 153 8.01 28.60 -41.00
N ASN A 154 7.84 29.80 -41.52
CA ASN A 154 7.71 30.03 -42.93
C ASN A 154 8.33 31.38 -43.31
N GLY A 155 9.03 31.44 -44.46
CA GLY A 155 9.59 32.66 -45.00
C GLY A 155 8.95 33.04 -46.33
N GLN A 156 8.56 34.34 -46.47
CA GLN A 156 8.02 34.91 -47.71
C GLN A 156 8.79 36.15 -48.13
N TYR A 157 8.75 36.49 -49.43
CA TYR A 157 9.36 37.71 -49.97
C TYR A 157 8.57 38.96 -49.50
N ARG A 158 9.29 40.05 -49.29
CA ARG A 158 8.76 41.38 -48.92
C ARG A 158 7.93 41.35 -47.62
N THR A 159 8.27 40.48 -46.71
CA THR A 159 7.59 40.27 -45.42
C THR A 159 8.50 40.74 -44.30
N THR A 160 7.92 41.48 -43.34
CA THR A 160 8.66 41.91 -42.14
C THR A 160 8.30 40.99 -41.00
N TYR A 161 9.32 40.43 -40.38
CA TYR A 161 9.27 39.61 -39.16
C TYR A 161 9.76 40.47 -38.01
N GLU A 162 8.98 40.58 -36.94
CA GLU A 162 9.27 41.47 -35.82
C GLU A 162 9.04 40.76 -34.47
N ILE A 163 9.94 41.01 -33.53
CA ILE A 163 9.83 40.58 -32.13
C ILE A 163 9.79 41.83 -31.24
N THR A 164 8.75 41.88 -30.43
CA THR A 164 8.54 42.93 -29.42
C THR A 164 8.74 42.33 -28.02
N ILE A 165 9.54 42.98 -27.20
CA ILE A 165 9.74 42.60 -25.78
C ILE A 165 9.46 43.82 -24.89
N ASP A 166 8.68 43.62 -23.86
CA ASP A 166 8.24 44.66 -22.91
C ASP A 166 7.69 45.92 -23.66
N GLY A 167 6.92 45.68 -24.73
CA GLY A 167 6.26 46.70 -25.56
C GLY A 167 7.20 47.46 -26.51
N SER A 168 8.47 47.06 -26.62
CA SER A 168 9.44 47.67 -27.52
C SER A 168 9.83 46.69 -28.64
N SER A 169 9.85 47.15 -29.90
CA SER A 169 10.40 46.36 -31.01
C SER A 169 11.89 46.21 -30.82
N VAL A 170 12.35 44.98 -30.61
CA VAL A 170 13.76 44.66 -30.29
C VAL A 170 14.47 43.91 -31.41
N ALA A 171 13.74 43.31 -32.33
CA ALA A 171 14.28 42.68 -33.52
C ALA A 171 13.30 42.83 -34.69
N SER A 172 13.82 43.21 -35.87
CA SER A 172 12.98 43.36 -37.05
C SER A 172 13.79 43.06 -38.31
N PHE A 173 13.30 42.16 -39.15
CA PHE A 173 13.93 41.80 -40.40
C PHE A 173 12.92 41.76 -41.54
N GLN A 174 13.18 42.54 -42.59
CA GLN A 174 12.38 42.53 -43.83
C GLN A 174 13.10 41.73 -44.90
N THR A 175 12.46 40.68 -45.40
CA THR A 175 12.98 39.85 -46.50
C THR A 175 12.98 40.64 -47.81
N LEU A 176 13.92 40.30 -48.68
CA LEU A 176 14.06 40.92 -50.00
C LEU A 176 12.89 40.53 -50.91
N ASP A 177 12.79 41.21 -52.04
CA ASP A 177 11.80 40.88 -53.08
C ASP A 177 12.26 39.71 -53.97
N ASN A 178 11.37 39.24 -54.84
CA ASN A 178 11.65 38.14 -55.78
C ASN A 178 12.27 38.58 -57.13
N SER A 179 12.76 39.81 -57.22
CA SER A 179 13.31 40.37 -58.48
C SER A 179 14.65 39.74 -58.89
N ASN A 180 15.37 39.10 -57.94
CA ASN A 180 16.66 38.46 -58.19
C ASN A 180 16.73 37.07 -57.54
N ALA A 181 17.24 36.08 -58.25
CA ALA A 181 17.40 34.73 -57.73
C ALA A 181 18.30 34.65 -56.47
N SER A 182 19.25 35.56 -56.30
CA SER A 182 20.07 35.66 -55.08
C SER A 182 19.28 36.04 -53.84
N ASN A 183 18.11 36.65 -54.00
CA ASN A 183 17.24 37.05 -52.89
C ASN A 183 16.55 35.87 -52.23
N ALA A 184 16.58 34.67 -52.86
CA ALA A 184 15.99 33.46 -52.29
C ALA A 184 16.59 33.05 -50.92
N SER A 185 17.84 33.40 -50.65
CA SER A 185 18.45 33.18 -49.34
C SER A 185 17.80 33.99 -48.22
N SER A 186 17.25 35.18 -48.53
CA SER A 186 16.65 36.03 -47.52
C SER A 186 15.35 35.46 -46.90
N ILE A 187 14.67 34.57 -47.64
CA ILE A 187 13.42 33.96 -47.19
C ILE A 187 13.62 32.61 -46.52
N THR A 188 14.84 32.12 -46.40
CA THR A 188 15.07 30.88 -45.62
C THR A 188 14.80 31.15 -44.14
N THR A 189 14.11 30.21 -43.50
CA THR A 189 13.74 30.34 -42.05
C THR A 189 14.97 30.48 -41.16
N ASP A 190 16.07 29.84 -41.52
CA ASP A 190 17.33 29.94 -40.82
C ASP A 190 17.98 31.34 -40.96
N ASN A 191 17.91 31.97 -42.17
CA ASN A 191 18.41 33.32 -42.35
C ASN A 191 17.58 34.34 -41.56
N ILE A 192 16.25 34.25 -41.64
CA ILE A 192 15.34 35.14 -40.88
C ILE A 192 15.64 35.02 -39.37
N ALA A 193 15.76 33.80 -38.86
CA ALA A 193 16.12 33.57 -37.47
C ALA A 193 17.52 34.10 -37.10
N THR A 194 18.48 34.06 -38.04
CA THR A 194 19.82 34.62 -37.84
C THR A 194 19.78 36.13 -37.68
N GLU A 195 19.09 36.82 -38.57
CA GLU A 195 18.97 38.28 -38.53
C GLU A 195 18.22 38.78 -37.30
N LEU A 196 17.08 38.12 -36.93
CA LEU A 196 16.38 38.42 -35.72
C LEU A 196 17.24 38.18 -34.45
N THR A 197 18.07 37.13 -34.46
CA THR A 197 18.97 36.85 -33.34
C THR A 197 20.06 37.89 -33.21
N ASN A 198 20.60 38.39 -34.33
CA ASN A 198 21.59 39.48 -34.34
C ASN A 198 21.02 40.76 -33.72
N ASP A 199 19.80 41.11 -34.09
CA ASP A 199 19.08 42.27 -33.51
C ASP A 199 18.82 42.09 -32.03
N LEU A 200 18.31 40.90 -31.60
CA LEU A 200 18.05 40.59 -30.20
C LEU A 200 19.34 40.72 -29.35
N ASN A 201 20.45 40.19 -29.83
CA ASN A 201 21.75 40.30 -29.13
C ASN A 201 22.27 41.74 -29.07
N SER A 202 21.92 42.56 -30.04
CA SER A 202 22.36 43.96 -30.09
C SER A 202 21.50 44.87 -29.19
N ASN A 203 20.20 44.56 -29.06
CA ASN A 203 19.22 45.43 -28.42
C ASN A 203 18.83 45.00 -26.99
N LEU A 204 19.10 43.73 -26.60
CA LEU A 204 18.76 43.23 -25.29
C LEU A 204 19.99 43.03 -24.41
N SER A 205 19.91 43.51 -23.18
CA SER A 205 20.88 43.26 -22.12
C SER A 205 20.23 42.53 -20.96
N GLY A 206 20.92 41.58 -20.33
CA GLY A 206 20.38 40.79 -19.23
C GLY A 206 19.51 39.59 -19.68
N TYR A 207 19.65 39.20 -20.93
CA TYR A 207 19.01 38.02 -21.49
C TYR A 207 20.06 37.01 -21.96
N THR A 208 19.66 35.72 -21.96
CA THR A 208 20.40 34.64 -22.62
C THR A 208 19.63 34.31 -23.90
N ILE A 209 20.31 34.44 -25.04
CA ILE A 209 19.73 34.23 -26.38
C ILE A 209 20.52 33.13 -27.06
N VAL A 210 19.81 32.05 -27.49
CA VAL A 210 20.42 30.91 -28.18
C VAL A 210 19.60 30.61 -29.43
N ARG A 211 20.28 30.44 -30.59
CA ARG A 211 19.62 30.04 -31.83
C ARG A 211 20.02 28.62 -32.22
N ASP A 212 19.06 27.85 -32.70
CA ASP A 212 19.29 26.55 -33.32
C ASP A 212 18.38 26.40 -34.57
N GLY A 213 18.98 26.57 -35.73
CA GLY A 213 18.25 26.62 -36.99
C GLY A 213 17.27 27.79 -37.03
N SER A 214 16.01 27.49 -37.28
CA SER A 214 14.91 28.46 -37.33
C SER A 214 14.28 28.78 -35.96
N ILE A 215 14.87 28.29 -34.87
CA ILE A 215 14.35 28.47 -33.50
C ILE A 215 15.28 29.38 -32.71
N ILE A 216 14.71 30.38 -32.06
CA ILE A 216 15.40 31.33 -31.20
C ILE A 216 14.85 31.16 -29.75
N TYR A 217 15.69 30.77 -28.84
CA TYR A 217 15.38 30.72 -27.40
C TYR A 217 15.86 32.00 -26.74
N VAL A 218 14.97 32.59 -25.93
CA VAL A 218 15.27 33.81 -25.17
C VAL A 218 14.84 33.57 -23.71
N LYS A 219 15.76 33.83 -22.80
CA LYS A 219 15.53 33.74 -21.35
C LYS A 219 15.97 35.04 -20.68
N LYS A 220 15.13 35.63 -19.83
CA LYS A 220 15.52 36.75 -18.96
C LYS A 220 16.30 36.22 -17.76
N ASN A 221 17.45 36.78 -17.48
CA ASN A 221 18.34 36.31 -16.43
C ASN A 221 17.80 36.63 -15.00
N SER A 222 16.91 37.65 -14.90
CA SER A 222 16.19 37.97 -13.67
C SER A 222 14.92 38.77 -13.97
N GLY A 223 13.84 38.47 -13.22
CA GLY A 223 12.52 39.09 -13.41
C GLY A 223 11.75 38.49 -14.59
N THR A 224 10.65 39.14 -14.98
CA THR A 224 9.73 38.70 -16.03
C THR A 224 9.78 39.61 -17.26
N PHE A 225 9.31 39.14 -18.41
CA PHE A 225 9.13 39.94 -19.62
C PHE A 225 7.86 39.55 -20.38
N THR A 226 7.32 40.47 -21.13
CA THR A 226 6.28 40.21 -22.13
C THR A 226 6.91 40.07 -23.50
N ALA A 227 6.33 39.23 -24.36
CA ALA A 227 6.79 39.05 -25.74
C ALA A 227 5.61 38.99 -26.69
N GLU A 228 5.78 39.59 -27.86
CA GLU A 228 4.83 39.53 -28.96
C GLU A 228 5.58 39.38 -30.30
N VAL A 229 4.93 38.83 -31.29
CA VAL A 229 5.48 38.66 -32.63
C VAL A 229 4.53 39.23 -33.70
N SER A 230 5.12 39.71 -34.79
CA SER A 230 4.39 40.13 -35.97
C SER A 230 5.12 39.63 -37.22
N ASP A 231 4.38 39.12 -38.20
CA ASP A 231 4.95 38.56 -39.42
C ASP A 231 4.20 39.03 -40.69
N GLY A 232 3.15 39.80 -40.54
CA GLY A 232 2.31 40.19 -41.67
C GLY A 232 1.59 39.03 -42.39
N LEU A 233 1.69 37.80 -41.85
CA LEU A 233 1.14 36.57 -42.42
C LEU A 233 0.03 35.96 -41.52
N GLY A 234 -0.42 36.68 -40.51
CA GLY A 234 -1.46 36.24 -39.60
C GLY A 234 -0.98 35.23 -38.54
N GLY A 235 0.34 35.14 -38.30
CA GLY A 235 0.94 34.22 -37.33
C GLY A 235 1.46 32.91 -37.97
N ASP A 236 1.44 32.79 -39.30
CA ASP A 236 1.90 31.59 -39.99
C ASP A 236 3.41 31.59 -40.28
N GLY A 237 4.08 32.73 -40.14
CA GLY A 237 5.51 32.90 -40.45
C GLY A 237 6.40 32.87 -39.21
N LEU A 238 6.00 33.55 -38.13
CA LEU A 238 6.75 33.64 -36.86
C LEU A 238 5.84 33.33 -35.71
N ILE A 239 6.14 32.27 -34.99
CA ILE A 239 5.34 31.78 -33.84
C ILE A 239 6.10 32.08 -32.54
N LEU A 240 5.37 32.54 -31.56
CA LEU A 240 5.82 32.70 -30.17
C LEU A 240 5.24 31.57 -29.29
N VAL A 241 6.12 30.86 -28.61
CA VAL A 241 5.75 29.95 -27.53
C VAL A 241 6.41 30.45 -26.25
N LYS A 242 5.60 30.82 -25.26
CA LYS A 242 6.10 31.31 -23.98
C LYS A 242 5.54 30.44 -22.84
N ASP A 243 4.52 30.91 -22.14
CA ASP A 243 4.00 30.23 -20.95
C ASP A 243 3.03 29.10 -21.31
N LYS A 244 2.26 29.28 -22.37
CA LYS A 244 1.23 28.33 -22.80
C LYS A 244 0.94 28.39 -24.29
N THR A 245 0.39 27.30 -24.80
CA THR A 245 -0.11 27.18 -26.16
C THR A 245 -1.40 26.37 -26.19
N ASN A 246 -2.21 26.51 -27.22
CA ASN A 246 -3.53 25.87 -27.29
C ASN A 246 -3.42 24.36 -27.61
N SER A 247 -2.45 23.97 -28.43
CA SER A 247 -2.32 22.59 -28.88
C SER A 247 -0.86 22.13 -28.90
N PHE A 248 -0.64 20.86 -28.69
CA PHE A 248 0.67 20.22 -28.87
C PHE A 248 1.19 20.39 -30.31
N ALA A 249 0.28 20.47 -31.30
CA ALA A 249 0.64 20.68 -32.70
C ALA A 249 1.21 22.09 -33.01
N ASP A 250 0.99 23.05 -32.12
CA ASP A 250 1.52 24.41 -32.25
C ASP A 250 2.98 24.53 -31.81
N LEU A 251 3.49 23.48 -31.15
CA LEU A 251 4.88 23.46 -30.71
C LEU A 251 5.85 23.32 -31.91
N PRO A 252 7.01 23.96 -31.83
CA PRO A 252 8.05 23.76 -32.83
C PRO A 252 8.58 22.30 -32.79
N TYR A 253 9.11 21.84 -33.90
CA TYR A 253 9.63 20.47 -34.04
C TYR A 253 10.78 20.12 -33.07
N LYS A 254 11.41 21.12 -32.47
CA LYS A 254 12.35 20.99 -31.35
C LYS A 254 12.28 22.23 -30.46
N GLY A 255 12.78 22.09 -29.25
CA GLY A 255 12.84 23.17 -28.26
C GLY A 255 14.24 23.38 -27.70
N TYR A 256 14.36 24.17 -26.66
CA TYR A 256 15.55 24.31 -25.85
C TYR A 256 15.47 23.34 -24.66
N THR A 257 16.53 22.58 -24.38
CA THR A 257 16.52 21.58 -23.31
C THR A 257 16.12 22.18 -21.98
N GLY A 258 15.08 21.62 -21.38
CA GLY A 258 14.49 22.12 -20.13
C GLY A 258 13.37 23.14 -20.30
N PHE A 259 13.08 23.63 -21.52
CA PHE A 259 11.97 24.53 -21.76
C PHE A 259 10.63 23.83 -21.52
N VAL A 260 9.77 24.43 -20.68
CA VAL A 260 8.47 23.88 -20.30
C VAL A 260 7.37 24.81 -20.81
N VAL A 261 6.27 24.23 -21.27
CA VAL A 261 5.08 24.97 -21.73
C VAL A 261 3.81 24.23 -21.30
N GLU A 262 2.79 25.01 -20.94
CA GLU A 262 1.44 24.50 -20.66
C GLU A 262 0.66 24.35 -21.98
N ILE A 263 0.07 23.18 -22.20
CA ILE A 263 -0.89 22.93 -23.27
C ILE A 263 -2.28 23.10 -22.64
N VAL A 264 -3.06 24.08 -23.11
CA VAL A 264 -4.35 24.44 -22.50
C VAL A 264 -5.57 23.87 -23.24
N GLY A 265 -5.37 23.08 -24.31
CA GLY A 265 -6.46 22.51 -25.08
C GLY A 265 -7.39 23.57 -25.70
N ASP A 266 -8.62 23.20 -25.96
CA ASP A 266 -9.63 24.08 -26.57
C ASP A 266 -10.27 25.09 -25.59
N GLY A 267 -9.71 25.24 -24.40
CA GLY A 267 -10.09 26.25 -23.41
C GLY A 267 -11.41 25.99 -22.68
N GLY A 268 -11.88 24.76 -22.65
CA GLY A 268 -13.14 24.38 -22.02
C GLY A 268 -13.06 24.10 -20.52
N THR A 269 -12.01 23.44 -20.06
CA THR A 269 -11.82 23.03 -18.66
C THR A 269 -10.35 22.97 -18.28
N GLU A 270 -10.01 23.32 -17.05
CA GLU A 270 -8.64 23.19 -16.52
C GLU A 270 -8.18 21.71 -16.41
N PHE A 271 -9.10 20.75 -16.54
CA PHE A 271 -8.80 19.32 -16.52
C PHE A 271 -8.09 18.81 -17.79
N ASP A 272 -8.13 19.57 -18.88
CA ASP A 272 -7.48 19.21 -20.14
C ASP A 272 -6.07 19.79 -20.25
N ASN A 273 -5.65 20.61 -19.28
CA ASN A 273 -4.35 21.23 -19.27
C ASN A 273 -3.26 20.23 -18.86
N TYR A 274 -2.14 20.27 -19.53
CA TYR A 274 -0.96 19.49 -19.18
C TYR A 274 0.33 20.22 -19.53
N PHE A 275 1.43 19.80 -18.93
CA PHE A 275 2.73 20.44 -19.12
C PHE A 275 3.64 19.53 -19.93
N VAL A 276 4.37 20.12 -20.88
CA VAL A 276 5.39 19.42 -21.66
C VAL A 276 6.72 20.15 -21.57
N GLN A 277 7.80 19.37 -21.57
CA GLN A 277 9.17 19.83 -21.54
C GLN A 277 9.93 19.28 -22.74
N TRP A 278 10.83 20.08 -23.32
CA TRP A 278 11.79 19.57 -24.27
C TRP A 278 12.94 18.88 -23.52
N ASP A 279 13.09 17.56 -23.68
CA ASP A 279 14.13 16.76 -22.99
C ASP A 279 15.51 16.80 -23.71
N GLY A 280 15.60 17.45 -24.85
CA GLY A 280 16.76 17.48 -25.76
C GLY A 280 16.50 16.68 -27.04
N THR A 281 15.49 15.83 -27.09
CA THR A 281 15.15 14.98 -28.25
C THR A 281 13.66 15.06 -28.62
N ALA A 282 12.78 15.19 -27.64
CA ALA A 282 11.33 15.23 -27.83
C ALA A 282 10.64 16.12 -26.80
N TRP A 283 9.40 16.52 -27.11
CA TRP A 283 8.48 17.08 -26.12
C TRP A 283 7.86 15.94 -25.34
N VAL A 284 8.09 15.93 -24.02
CA VAL A 284 7.61 14.90 -23.09
C VAL A 284 6.76 15.54 -22.00
N GLU A 285 5.75 14.83 -21.50
CA GLU A 285 4.97 15.32 -20.36
C GLU A 285 5.87 15.57 -19.14
N THR A 286 5.55 16.61 -18.39
CA THR A 286 6.28 16.98 -17.17
C THR A 286 5.34 17.50 -16.09
N VAL A 287 5.87 17.64 -14.87
CA VAL A 287 5.17 18.27 -13.76
C VAL A 287 5.24 19.80 -13.90
N LYS A 288 4.19 20.47 -13.43
CA LYS A 288 4.19 21.93 -13.28
C LYS A 288 5.37 22.39 -12.43
N ASP A 289 5.95 23.53 -12.78
CA ASP A 289 7.04 24.13 -12.03
C ASP A 289 6.56 24.70 -10.68
N GLY A 290 7.47 24.72 -9.69
CA GLY A 290 7.20 25.25 -8.36
C GLY A 290 6.18 24.45 -7.53
N LEU A 291 5.88 23.19 -7.92
CA LEU A 291 4.97 22.30 -7.24
C LEU A 291 5.73 21.37 -6.29
N ASP A 292 5.21 21.17 -5.05
CA ASP A 292 5.71 20.11 -4.18
C ASP A 292 5.29 18.76 -4.76
N ASN A 293 6.25 18.01 -5.26
CA ASN A 293 6.02 16.83 -6.08
C ASN A 293 6.43 15.50 -5.44
N SER A 294 6.80 15.48 -4.16
CA SER A 294 7.29 14.27 -3.49
C SER A 294 6.77 14.14 -2.05
N PHE A 295 6.88 12.93 -1.50
CA PHE A 295 6.51 12.64 -0.11
C PHE A 295 7.68 12.90 0.85
N ASP A 296 7.37 13.31 2.08
CA ASP A 296 8.33 13.21 3.19
C ASP A 296 8.50 11.73 3.56
N THR A 297 9.60 11.13 3.12
CA THR A 297 9.89 9.70 3.33
C THR A 297 9.98 9.32 4.81
N SER A 298 10.21 10.28 5.72
CA SER A 298 10.18 10.03 7.17
C SER A 298 8.78 9.77 7.73
N THR A 299 7.74 10.11 6.97
CA THR A 299 6.33 9.90 7.32
C THR A 299 5.70 8.73 6.59
N MET A 300 6.32 8.28 5.51
CA MET A 300 5.88 7.13 4.69
C MET A 300 6.23 5.80 5.37
N PRO A 301 5.59 4.69 4.96
CA PRO A 301 5.95 3.36 5.43
C PRO A 301 7.44 3.09 5.28
N HIS A 302 8.07 2.62 6.37
CA HIS A 302 9.48 2.21 6.35
C HIS A 302 9.63 0.76 5.91
N LEU A 303 10.84 0.40 5.51
CA LEU A 303 11.19 -0.92 5.01
C LEU A 303 12.07 -1.67 5.99
N LEU A 304 11.79 -2.94 6.17
CA LEU A 304 12.73 -3.90 6.71
C LEU A 304 13.18 -4.78 5.53
N ILE A 305 14.38 -4.53 5.03
CA ILE A 305 14.94 -5.18 3.84
C ILE A 305 15.80 -6.37 4.29
N ARG A 306 15.54 -7.54 3.74
CA ARG A 306 16.42 -8.69 3.89
C ARG A 306 17.64 -8.50 2.98
N THR A 307 18.84 -8.40 3.55
CA THR A 307 20.09 -8.13 2.82
C THR A 307 20.79 -9.40 2.37
N ALA A 308 21.65 -9.31 1.35
CA ALA A 308 22.30 -10.47 0.73
C ALA A 308 23.16 -11.32 1.68
N ASP A 309 23.59 -10.76 2.80
CA ASP A 309 24.36 -11.46 3.85
C ASP A 309 23.49 -12.19 4.90
N GLY A 310 22.16 -12.24 4.70
CA GLY A 310 21.24 -12.91 5.61
C GLY A 310 20.84 -12.08 6.83
N ASN A 311 21.20 -10.80 6.86
CA ASN A 311 20.82 -9.82 7.86
C ASN A 311 19.69 -8.92 7.36
N PHE A 312 19.37 -7.87 8.10
CA PHE A 312 18.29 -6.96 7.80
C PHE A 312 18.72 -5.50 7.88
N ARG A 313 18.02 -4.66 7.12
CA ARG A 313 18.17 -3.21 7.14
C ARG A 313 16.80 -2.58 7.33
N PHE A 314 16.63 -1.79 8.38
CA PHE A 314 15.43 -0.98 8.61
C PHE A 314 15.72 0.46 8.20
N CYS A 315 15.02 0.95 7.19
CA CYS A 315 15.31 2.24 6.57
C CYS A 315 14.04 2.90 5.99
N LYS A 316 14.16 4.17 5.65
CA LYS A 316 13.21 4.87 4.78
C LYS A 316 13.34 4.35 3.34
N ALA A 317 12.32 4.56 2.54
CA ALA A 317 12.38 4.32 1.09
C ALA A 317 12.69 5.67 0.39
N ASP A 318 13.97 6.07 0.38
CA ASP A 318 14.43 7.38 -0.11
C ASP A 318 15.54 7.29 -1.17
N GLY A 319 15.81 6.08 -1.69
CA GLY A 319 16.81 5.88 -2.74
C GLY A 319 18.27 5.94 -2.25
N SER A 320 18.52 5.94 -0.95
CA SER A 320 19.86 5.97 -0.39
C SER A 320 20.68 4.73 -0.77
N SER A 321 21.97 4.92 -1.04
CA SER A 321 22.88 3.82 -1.38
C SER A 321 23.49 3.20 -0.11
N TYR A 322 23.68 1.88 -0.12
CA TYR A 322 24.34 1.15 0.96
C TYR A 322 25.21 0.01 0.41
N THR A 323 26.10 -0.49 1.25
CA THR A 323 27.03 -1.56 0.85
C THR A 323 26.87 -2.77 1.76
N VAL A 324 26.77 -3.96 1.17
CA VAL A 324 26.77 -5.24 1.87
C VAL A 324 27.86 -6.14 1.28
N SER A 325 28.77 -6.61 2.09
CA SER A 325 29.87 -7.50 1.68
C SER A 325 30.67 -6.99 0.48
N GLY A 326 30.84 -5.65 0.37
CA GLY A 326 31.58 -5.00 -0.72
C GLY A 326 30.77 -4.71 -1.99
N THR A 327 29.51 -5.13 -2.04
CA THR A 327 28.59 -4.83 -3.16
C THR A 327 27.70 -3.65 -2.80
N SER A 328 27.56 -2.68 -3.70
CA SER A 328 26.68 -1.53 -3.54
C SER A 328 25.26 -1.86 -3.97
N TYR A 329 24.31 -1.43 -3.17
CA TYR A 329 22.87 -1.54 -3.39
C TYR A 329 22.21 -0.15 -3.23
N THR A 330 21.03 0.02 -3.79
CA THR A 330 20.21 1.21 -3.60
C THR A 330 18.89 0.83 -2.95
N GLU A 331 18.47 1.57 -1.94
CA GLU A 331 17.18 1.42 -1.32
C GLU A 331 16.08 1.78 -2.33
N PRO A 332 14.90 1.17 -2.25
CA PRO A 332 13.74 1.66 -2.98
C PRO A 332 13.44 3.12 -2.64
N GLU A 333 12.80 3.82 -3.57
CA GLU A 333 12.39 5.21 -3.37
C GLU A 333 10.91 5.37 -3.72
N PHE A 334 10.16 6.07 -2.86
CA PHE A 334 8.82 6.52 -3.23
C PHE A 334 8.94 7.56 -4.34
N ALA A 335 8.43 7.21 -5.52
CA ALA A 335 8.54 8.04 -6.71
C ALA A 335 7.88 9.40 -6.51
N SER A 336 8.49 10.43 -7.06
CA SER A 336 7.91 11.77 -7.14
C SER A 336 6.86 11.85 -8.25
N ARG A 337 5.97 12.85 -8.18
CA ARG A 337 5.06 13.23 -9.27
C ARG A 337 5.91 13.71 -10.45
N THR A 338 5.69 13.16 -11.63
CA THR A 338 6.45 13.48 -12.84
C THR A 338 5.63 14.20 -13.91
N VAL A 339 4.30 14.24 -13.77
CA VAL A 339 3.39 14.81 -14.76
C VAL A 339 2.25 15.59 -14.10
N GLY A 340 1.73 16.58 -14.81
CA GLY A 340 0.54 17.34 -14.44
C GLY A 340 0.74 18.31 -13.26
N ASP A 341 -0.36 18.65 -12.63
CA ASP A 341 -0.41 19.53 -11.47
C ASP A 341 -1.39 19.00 -10.40
N GLU A 342 -1.83 19.86 -9.49
CA GLU A 342 -2.75 19.48 -8.40
C GLU A 342 -4.16 19.12 -8.90
N THR A 343 -4.52 19.55 -10.12
CA THR A 343 -5.83 19.29 -10.72
C THR A 343 -5.80 18.02 -11.57
N THR A 344 -4.79 17.88 -12.42
CA THR A 344 -4.70 16.80 -13.41
C THR A 344 -3.99 15.56 -12.90
N SER A 345 -3.11 15.70 -11.90
CA SER A 345 -2.46 14.60 -11.17
C SER A 345 -2.47 14.91 -9.67
N PRO A 346 -3.65 14.84 -9.00
CA PRO A 346 -3.80 15.26 -7.61
C PRO A 346 -2.93 14.42 -6.66
N ASP A 347 -2.69 14.95 -5.46
CA ASP A 347 -2.05 14.20 -4.40
C ASP A 347 -2.87 12.96 -4.04
N PRO A 348 -2.25 11.79 -3.83
CA PRO A 348 -2.96 10.63 -3.30
C PRO A 348 -3.65 10.95 -1.98
N THR A 349 -4.86 10.42 -1.77
CA THR A 349 -5.70 10.80 -0.62
C THR A 349 -5.11 10.48 0.75
N PHE A 350 -4.08 9.63 0.84
CA PHE A 350 -3.35 9.42 2.10
C PHE A 350 -2.45 10.59 2.50
N VAL A 351 -2.16 11.55 1.60
CA VAL A 351 -1.40 12.77 1.95
C VAL A 351 -2.22 13.61 2.92
N THR A 352 -1.59 14.10 3.98
CA THR A 352 -2.19 14.78 5.15
C THR A 352 -3.07 13.89 6.04
N ARG A 353 -3.11 12.59 5.79
CA ARG A 353 -3.91 11.60 6.53
C ARG A 353 -3.03 10.47 7.06
N LYS A 354 -3.65 9.55 7.82
CA LYS A 354 -3.03 8.34 8.34
C LYS A 354 -3.29 7.18 7.42
N ILE A 355 -2.35 6.24 7.34
CA ILE A 355 -2.54 4.96 6.67
C ILE A 355 -3.03 3.95 7.72
N ASN A 356 -4.25 3.44 7.56
CA ASN A 356 -4.89 2.52 8.50
C ASN A 356 -4.45 1.07 8.31
N ASP A 357 -4.26 0.64 7.06
CA ASP A 357 -3.78 -0.71 6.71
C ASP A 357 -2.88 -0.66 5.49
N ILE A 358 -2.03 -1.67 5.38
CA ILE A 358 -1.19 -1.96 4.22
C ILE A 358 -1.43 -3.40 3.79
N PHE A 359 -1.56 -3.61 2.49
CA PHE A 359 -1.82 -4.92 1.91
C PHE A 359 -1.22 -5.05 0.51
N PHE A 360 -1.19 -6.27 0.01
CA PHE A 360 -0.74 -6.56 -1.36
C PHE A 360 -1.82 -7.31 -2.11
N TYR A 361 -2.17 -6.81 -3.29
CA TYR A 361 -3.23 -7.39 -4.09
C TYR A 361 -3.00 -7.16 -5.59
N ARG A 362 -3.14 -8.21 -6.40
CA ARG A 362 -2.98 -8.18 -7.87
C ARG A 362 -1.74 -7.39 -8.33
N ASN A 363 -0.57 -7.74 -7.76
CA ASN A 363 0.73 -7.12 -8.06
C ASN A 363 0.79 -5.59 -7.79
N ARG A 364 0.03 -5.10 -6.83
CA ARG A 364 0.01 -3.71 -6.36
C ARG A 364 0.15 -3.66 -4.85
N LEU A 365 0.92 -2.70 -4.35
CA LEU A 365 0.89 -2.33 -2.94
C LEU A 365 -0.33 -1.44 -2.71
N GLY A 366 -1.11 -1.76 -1.67
CA GLY A 366 -2.33 -1.02 -1.34
C GLY A 366 -2.28 -0.40 0.05
N PHE A 367 -2.87 0.77 0.18
CA PHE A 367 -3.10 1.47 1.44
C PHE A 367 -4.60 1.71 1.65
N LEU A 368 -5.02 1.69 2.91
CA LEU A 368 -6.31 2.23 3.33
C LEU A 368 -6.08 3.53 4.09
N SER A 369 -6.81 4.57 3.72
CA SER A 369 -6.76 5.87 4.38
C SER A 369 -8.15 6.48 4.41
N ASP A 370 -8.68 6.71 5.61
CA ASP A 370 -10.07 7.09 5.83
C ASP A 370 -11.05 6.18 5.05
N GLU A 371 -11.79 6.71 4.10
CA GLU A 371 -12.75 5.98 3.25
C GLU A 371 -12.13 5.50 1.92
N ASN A 372 -10.83 5.76 1.70
CA ASN A 372 -10.18 5.49 0.43
C ASN A 372 -9.35 4.21 0.46
N VAL A 373 -9.36 3.55 -0.69
CA VAL A 373 -8.46 2.48 -1.06
C VAL A 373 -7.51 3.01 -2.15
N ILE A 374 -6.21 2.98 -1.86
CA ILE A 374 -5.20 3.53 -2.75
C ILE A 374 -4.22 2.43 -3.14
N PHE A 375 -4.03 2.22 -4.44
CA PHE A 375 -3.07 1.23 -4.97
C PHE A 375 -1.92 1.91 -5.70
N SER A 376 -0.74 1.36 -5.54
CA SER A 376 0.41 1.71 -6.36
C SER A 376 0.20 1.34 -7.83
N LYS A 377 1.04 1.85 -8.70
CA LYS A 377 1.18 1.35 -10.07
C LYS A 377 1.48 -0.15 -10.07
N ALA A 378 0.90 -0.90 -11.02
CA ALA A 378 1.11 -2.35 -11.12
C ALA A 378 2.59 -2.70 -11.30
N GLY A 379 3.10 -3.60 -10.46
CA GLY A 379 4.50 -4.01 -10.46
C GLY A 379 5.51 -2.94 -10.00
N LYS A 380 5.04 -1.73 -9.62
CA LYS A 380 5.88 -0.64 -9.10
C LYS A 380 5.35 -0.15 -7.76
N PHE A 381 5.73 -0.82 -6.70
CA PHE A 381 5.15 -0.69 -5.35
C PHE A 381 5.37 0.66 -4.67
N PHE A 382 6.30 1.47 -5.19
CA PHE A 382 6.66 2.77 -4.65
C PHE A 382 6.11 3.94 -5.48
N THR A 383 5.31 3.69 -6.52
CA THR A 383 4.75 4.72 -7.41
C THR A 383 3.26 4.88 -7.15
N PHE A 384 2.87 6.05 -6.61
CA PHE A 384 1.49 6.44 -6.28
C PHE A 384 1.05 7.70 -7.03
N TRP A 385 1.61 7.95 -8.20
CA TRP A 385 1.30 9.07 -9.09
C TRP A 385 0.91 8.54 -10.47
N ALA A 386 0.11 9.32 -11.19
CA ALA A 386 -0.21 9.03 -12.58
C ALA A 386 1.07 9.06 -13.45
N THR A 387 1.12 8.21 -14.45
CA THR A 387 2.24 8.15 -15.41
C THR A 387 2.09 9.18 -16.52
N THR A 388 0.85 9.49 -16.89
CA THR A 388 0.44 10.47 -17.89
C THR A 388 -0.91 11.05 -17.48
N VAL A 389 -1.17 12.28 -17.85
CA VAL A 389 -2.46 12.94 -17.60
C VAL A 389 -3.32 13.07 -18.87
N THR A 390 -2.76 12.74 -20.02
CA THR A 390 -3.47 12.82 -21.32
C THR A 390 -4.35 11.61 -21.60
N THR A 391 -4.04 10.46 -20.99
CA THR A 391 -4.83 9.22 -21.16
C THR A 391 -4.82 8.40 -19.88
N ALA A 392 -5.92 7.75 -19.55
CA ALA A 392 -5.95 6.80 -18.45
C ALA A 392 -5.30 5.48 -18.85
N VAL A 393 -4.26 5.05 -18.13
CA VAL A 393 -3.48 3.83 -18.36
C VAL A 393 -3.89 2.75 -17.36
N ASP A 394 -4.03 1.51 -17.81
CA ASP A 394 -4.59 0.43 -16.98
C ASP A 394 -3.65 -0.02 -15.85
N ASP A 395 -2.37 0.19 -15.99
CA ASP A 395 -1.38 -0.14 -14.95
C ASP A 395 -1.11 0.99 -13.95
N ASP A 396 -1.68 2.17 -14.15
CA ASP A 396 -1.50 3.35 -13.29
C ASP A 396 -2.06 3.14 -11.88
N MET A 397 -1.72 4.05 -10.98
CA MET A 397 -2.24 4.07 -9.61
C MET A 397 -3.77 4.17 -9.59
N ILE A 398 -4.38 3.71 -8.51
CA ILE A 398 -5.82 3.79 -8.29
C ILE A 398 -6.05 4.43 -6.93
N ASP A 399 -6.95 5.41 -6.86
CA ASP A 399 -7.40 6.02 -5.63
C ASP A 399 -8.91 6.15 -5.68
N LEU A 400 -9.61 5.38 -4.87
CA LEU A 400 -11.05 5.24 -4.93
C LEU A 400 -11.66 5.25 -3.53
N ALA A 401 -12.67 6.10 -3.33
CA ALA A 401 -13.44 6.15 -2.09
C ALA A 401 -14.60 5.16 -2.11
N VAL A 402 -14.92 4.57 -0.95
CA VAL A 402 -16.19 3.86 -0.77
C VAL A 402 -17.33 4.87 -0.78
N SER A 403 -18.41 4.54 -1.49
CA SER A 403 -19.63 5.35 -1.50
C SER A 403 -20.68 4.70 -0.60
N HIS A 404 -20.97 5.33 0.53
CA HIS A 404 -21.96 4.86 1.50
C HIS A 404 -22.70 6.04 2.12
N ASN A 405 -23.90 5.79 2.67
CA ASN A 405 -24.72 6.82 3.34
C ASN A 405 -24.26 7.14 4.78
N LYS A 406 -23.28 6.38 5.30
CA LYS A 406 -22.61 6.61 6.59
C LYS A 406 -21.12 6.75 6.33
N VAL A 407 -20.42 7.50 7.17
CA VAL A 407 -18.95 7.53 7.18
C VAL A 407 -18.43 6.12 7.44
N SER A 408 -17.58 5.62 6.56
CA SER A 408 -17.09 4.23 6.59
C SER A 408 -15.56 4.21 6.56
N ILE A 409 -14.95 4.46 7.71
CA ILE A 409 -13.48 4.42 7.84
C ILE A 409 -13.01 3.00 7.60
N LEU A 410 -12.23 2.80 6.55
CA LEU A 410 -11.66 1.51 6.19
C LEU A 410 -10.53 1.14 7.16
N LYS A 411 -10.62 -0.03 7.76
CA LYS A 411 -9.68 -0.54 8.75
C LYS A 411 -8.77 -1.61 8.20
N TYR A 412 -9.31 -2.56 7.43
CA TYR A 412 -8.58 -3.72 6.94
C TYR A 412 -9.00 -4.12 5.53
N ALA A 413 -8.05 -4.66 4.78
CA ALA A 413 -8.27 -5.26 3.47
C ALA A 413 -7.79 -6.72 3.47
N VAL A 414 -8.63 -7.62 2.99
CA VAL A 414 -8.35 -9.06 2.94
C VAL A 414 -8.68 -9.61 1.55
N PRO A 415 -7.69 -10.18 0.83
CA PRO A 415 -7.97 -10.89 -0.43
C PRO A 415 -8.87 -12.11 -0.20
N PHE A 416 -9.90 -12.27 -1.05
CA PHE A 416 -10.88 -13.34 -0.92
C PHE A 416 -11.54 -13.66 -2.26
N ASN A 417 -11.42 -14.90 -2.74
CA ASN A 417 -12.08 -15.38 -3.97
C ASN A 417 -11.95 -14.40 -5.15
N GLU A 418 -10.72 -14.04 -5.53
CA GLU A 418 -10.40 -13.10 -6.61
C GLU A 418 -10.82 -11.63 -6.36
N GLN A 419 -11.53 -11.36 -5.28
CA GLN A 419 -11.96 -10.03 -4.84
C GLN A 419 -11.14 -9.56 -3.63
N LEU A 420 -11.22 -8.28 -3.33
CA LEU A 420 -10.67 -7.71 -2.10
C LEU A 420 -11.83 -7.30 -1.18
N VAL A 421 -11.93 -7.93 -0.02
CA VAL A 421 -12.94 -7.54 0.98
C VAL A 421 -12.35 -6.46 1.87
N LEU A 422 -13.05 -5.34 1.94
CA LEU A 422 -12.69 -4.18 2.76
C LEU A 422 -13.60 -4.15 3.99
N PHE A 423 -13.00 -3.98 5.15
CA PHE A 423 -13.69 -3.91 6.42
C PHE A 423 -13.62 -2.49 6.96
N SER A 424 -14.78 -1.87 7.18
CA SER A 424 -14.91 -0.69 8.02
C SER A 424 -15.36 -1.10 9.42
N ASP A 425 -15.51 -0.16 10.33
CA ASP A 425 -16.03 -0.39 11.68
C ASP A 425 -17.44 -1.00 11.70
N GLN A 426 -18.28 -0.73 10.70
CA GLN A 426 -19.70 -1.14 10.69
C GLN A 426 -20.14 -1.89 9.43
N SER A 427 -19.32 -1.95 8.39
CA SER A 427 -19.74 -2.50 7.10
C SER A 427 -18.59 -3.21 6.40
N GLN A 428 -18.93 -4.16 5.54
CA GLN A 428 -18.01 -4.84 4.65
C GLN A 428 -18.34 -4.47 3.21
N PHE A 429 -17.28 -4.17 2.45
CA PHE A 429 -17.36 -3.87 1.03
C PHE A 429 -16.54 -4.89 0.25
N THR A 430 -16.92 -5.11 -0.99
CA THR A 430 -16.10 -5.89 -1.92
C THR A 430 -15.61 -4.96 -3.02
N LEU A 431 -14.30 -4.90 -3.17
CA LEU A 431 -13.65 -4.32 -4.32
C LEU A 431 -13.47 -5.41 -5.36
N ASP A 432 -14.03 -5.16 -6.52
CA ASP A 432 -13.98 -6.05 -7.67
C ASP A 432 -13.46 -5.30 -8.90
N ALA A 433 -12.94 -6.03 -9.84
CA ALA A 433 -12.57 -5.54 -11.15
C ALA A 433 -12.80 -6.67 -12.15
N GLU A 434 -13.21 -6.34 -13.34
CA GLU A 434 -13.39 -7.30 -14.43
C GLU A 434 -12.08 -8.11 -14.67
N GLU A 435 -11.50 -8.11 -15.84
CA GLU A 435 -10.27 -8.85 -16.11
C GLU A 435 -9.02 -8.18 -15.51
N VAL A 436 -8.90 -6.85 -15.64
CA VAL A 436 -7.76 -6.06 -15.19
C VAL A 436 -8.18 -5.08 -14.11
N LEU A 437 -7.41 -5.03 -13.02
CA LEU A 437 -7.58 -4.03 -11.97
C LEU A 437 -7.01 -2.68 -12.44
N SER A 438 -7.88 -1.78 -12.85
CA SER A 438 -7.54 -0.42 -13.29
C SER A 438 -8.51 0.61 -12.73
N ALA A 439 -8.18 1.88 -12.82
CA ALA A 439 -9.07 2.96 -12.40
C ALA A 439 -10.40 2.99 -13.18
N LYS A 440 -10.45 2.38 -14.37
CA LYS A 440 -11.66 2.31 -15.22
C LYS A 440 -12.58 1.14 -14.86
N THR A 441 -12.02 0.03 -14.39
CA THR A 441 -12.74 -1.24 -14.21
C THR A 441 -13.06 -1.56 -12.76
N VAL A 442 -12.37 -0.89 -11.83
CA VAL A 442 -12.55 -1.11 -10.39
C VAL A 442 -13.91 -0.61 -9.92
N SER A 443 -14.58 -1.43 -9.11
CA SER A 443 -15.82 -1.05 -8.43
C SER A 443 -15.78 -1.47 -6.96
N ILE A 444 -16.44 -0.70 -6.10
CA ILE A 444 -16.61 -1.05 -4.68
C ILE A 444 -18.09 -1.11 -4.38
N ASN A 445 -18.52 -2.25 -3.87
CA ASN A 445 -19.92 -2.50 -3.53
C ASN A 445 -20.02 -2.95 -2.07
N GLN A 446 -20.99 -2.38 -1.33
CA GLN A 446 -21.32 -2.87 0.00
C GLN A 446 -21.93 -4.27 -0.09
N THR A 447 -21.51 -5.16 0.81
CA THR A 447 -21.97 -6.55 0.83
C THR A 447 -22.72 -6.92 2.11
N THR A 448 -22.20 -6.50 3.26
CA THR A 448 -22.80 -6.79 4.58
C THR A 448 -22.61 -5.60 5.51
N GLU A 449 -23.46 -5.54 6.56
CA GLU A 449 -23.38 -4.55 7.63
C GLU A 449 -23.20 -5.26 8.98
N TYR A 450 -21.96 -5.58 9.31
CA TYR A 450 -21.59 -6.12 10.62
C TYR A 450 -20.51 -5.26 11.27
N GLU A 451 -20.71 -4.95 12.56
CA GLU A 451 -19.65 -4.32 13.36
C GLU A 451 -18.48 -5.27 13.53
N ILE A 452 -17.27 -4.73 13.50
CA ILE A 452 -16.03 -5.47 13.72
C ILE A 452 -15.30 -4.99 14.97
N ASP A 453 -14.47 -5.87 15.55
CA ASP A 453 -13.42 -5.48 16.47
C ASP A 453 -12.25 -4.91 15.62
N ASP A 454 -12.04 -3.61 15.69
CA ASP A 454 -11.04 -2.90 14.87
C ASP A 454 -9.61 -3.02 15.42
N GLY A 455 -9.42 -3.68 16.57
CA GLY A 455 -8.09 -4.02 17.12
C GLY A 455 -7.41 -5.20 16.44
N VAL A 456 -8.17 -6.03 15.69
CA VAL A 456 -7.65 -7.26 15.09
C VAL A 456 -7.92 -7.36 13.58
N LYS A 457 -6.86 -7.62 12.81
CA LYS A 457 -7.00 -7.82 11.36
C LYS A 457 -7.74 -9.12 11.06
N PRO A 458 -8.80 -9.09 10.23
CA PRO A 458 -9.47 -10.30 9.74
C PRO A 458 -8.52 -11.22 8.98
N ILE A 459 -8.78 -12.52 9.00
CA ILE A 459 -7.96 -13.52 8.33
C ILE A 459 -8.77 -14.36 7.36
N GLY A 460 -8.27 -14.54 6.12
CA GLY A 460 -8.81 -15.49 5.15
C GLY A 460 -8.26 -16.90 5.42
N LEU A 461 -9.15 -17.88 5.59
CA LEU A 461 -8.80 -19.28 5.76
C LEU A 461 -9.65 -20.16 4.85
N GLY A 462 -9.05 -20.69 3.79
CA GLY A 462 -9.75 -21.45 2.78
C GLY A 462 -10.81 -20.61 2.05
N GLN A 463 -12.07 -20.99 2.17
CA GLN A 463 -13.20 -20.32 1.51
C GLN A 463 -13.94 -19.32 2.40
N ASN A 464 -13.40 -18.98 3.58
CA ASN A 464 -14.04 -18.10 4.54
C ASN A 464 -13.07 -17.03 5.06
N ILE A 465 -13.61 -15.88 5.49
CA ILE A 465 -12.84 -14.89 6.26
C ILE A 465 -13.38 -14.89 7.70
N TYR A 466 -12.48 -14.91 8.65
CA TYR A 466 -12.81 -14.79 10.07
C TYR A 466 -12.45 -13.41 10.59
N PHE A 467 -13.37 -12.77 11.30
CA PHE A 467 -13.16 -11.45 11.88
C PHE A 467 -13.72 -11.34 13.29
N GLY A 468 -13.10 -10.49 14.09
CA GLY A 468 -13.50 -10.24 15.47
C GLY A 468 -14.74 -9.37 15.58
N ILE A 469 -15.50 -9.58 16.66
CA ILE A 469 -16.58 -8.69 17.10
C ILE A 469 -16.44 -8.44 18.60
N SER A 470 -16.76 -7.22 19.04
CA SER A 470 -16.78 -6.86 20.46
C SER A 470 -18.17 -7.07 21.06
N ARG A 471 -18.22 -7.58 22.30
CA ARG A 471 -19.43 -7.78 23.10
C ARG A 471 -19.25 -7.23 24.51
N GLY A 472 -18.87 -5.98 24.61
CA GLY A 472 -18.55 -5.33 25.88
C GLY A 472 -17.24 -5.86 26.47
N SER A 473 -17.29 -6.63 27.56
CA SER A 473 -16.08 -7.21 28.18
C SER A 473 -15.62 -8.52 27.54
N PHE A 474 -16.23 -8.94 26.46
CA PHE A 474 -15.95 -10.20 25.77
C PHE A 474 -15.87 -9.98 24.27
N ALA A 475 -15.13 -10.83 23.60
CA ALA A 475 -15.05 -10.87 22.16
C ALA A 475 -15.81 -12.07 21.57
N GLY A 476 -16.11 -11.97 20.29
CA GLY A 476 -16.62 -13.08 19.50
C GLY A 476 -15.94 -13.12 18.13
N VAL A 477 -16.25 -14.13 17.35
CA VAL A 477 -15.71 -14.32 16.01
C VAL A 477 -16.84 -14.62 15.03
N ARG A 478 -16.86 -13.90 13.92
CA ARG A 478 -17.73 -14.18 12.78
C ARG A 478 -16.96 -14.84 11.64
N GLU A 479 -17.65 -15.69 10.92
CA GLU A 479 -17.23 -16.38 9.71
C GLU A 479 -17.97 -15.76 8.52
N TYR A 480 -17.27 -14.96 7.71
CA TYR A 480 -17.78 -14.39 6.47
C TYR A 480 -17.62 -15.41 5.33
N TYR A 481 -18.68 -15.67 4.61
CA TYR A 481 -18.72 -16.68 3.57
C TYR A 481 -19.65 -16.26 2.42
N VAL A 482 -19.52 -16.95 1.29
CA VAL A 482 -20.46 -16.86 0.17
C VAL A 482 -21.37 -18.10 0.23
N ASN A 483 -22.67 -17.88 0.29
CA ASN A 483 -23.64 -18.97 0.25
C ASN A 483 -23.65 -19.60 -1.13
N ALA A 484 -23.35 -20.90 -1.22
CA ALA A 484 -23.20 -21.61 -2.50
C ALA A 484 -24.50 -21.68 -3.32
N ASP A 485 -25.69 -21.64 -2.67
CA ASP A 485 -26.97 -21.76 -3.35
C ASP A 485 -27.50 -20.41 -3.87
N THR A 486 -27.19 -19.31 -3.14
CA THR A 486 -27.78 -17.99 -3.42
C THR A 486 -26.73 -16.96 -3.87
N GLU A 487 -25.44 -17.29 -3.80
CA GLU A 487 -24.30 -16.38 -4.03
C GLU A 487 -24.28 -15.13 -3.12
N ILE A 488 -25.16 -15.10 -2.12
CA ILE A 488 -25.24 -14.02 -1.16
C ILE A 488 -24.09 -14.15 -0.16
N LYS A 489 -23.43 -13.04 0.11
CA LYS A 489 -22.40 -12.90 1.14
C LYS A 489 -23.08 -12.66 2.49
N ASP A 490 -22.63 -13.37 3.52
CA ASP A 490 -23.17 -13.28 4.87
C ASP A 490 -22.07 -13.57 5.91
N ALA A 491 -22.32 -13.30 7.19
CA ALA A 491 -21.37 -13.56 8.27
C ALA A 491 -22.02 -14.26 9.47
N LEU A 492 -21.74 -15.56 9.59
CA LEU A 492 -22.22 -16.39 10.70
C LEU A 492 -21.41 -16.10 11.98
N ASP A 493 -22.09 -15.98 13.09
CA ASP A 493 -21.46 -15.91 14.40
C ASP A 493 -21.07 -17.30 14.91
N THR A 494 -19.77 -17.61 14.93
CA THR A 494 -19.25 -18.90 15.41
C THR A 494 -19.27 -19.02 16.92
N THR A 495 -19.45 -17.90 17.63
CA THR A 495 -19.47 -17.80 19.11
C THR A 495 -20.85 -17.52 19.69
N VAL A 496 -21.92 -17.74 18.92
CA VAL A 496 -23.31 -17.42 19.33
C VAL A 496 -23.71 -18.09 20.63
N ASN A 497 -23.27 -19.33 20.87
CA ASN A 497 -23.52 -20.10 22.10
C ASN A 497 -22.44 -19.92 23.17
N LEU A 498 -21.52 -18.96 22.97
CA LEU A 498 -20.35 -18.68 23.81
C LEU A 498 -20.21 -17.18 24.13
N PRO A 499 -21.25 -16.46 24.51
CA PRO A 499 -21.25 -15.00 24.58
C PRO A 499 -20.26 -14.43 25.61
N ARG A 500 -19.75 -15.23 26.55
CA ARG A 500 -18.83 -14.83 27.63
C ARG A 500 -17.60 -15.75 27.70
N TYR A 501 -17.17 -16.30 26.57
CA TYR A 501 -16.08 -17.29 26.55
C TYR A 501 -14.72 -16.65 26.33
N ILE A 502 -14.61 -15.77 25.33
CA ILE A 502 -13.38 -15.06 25.00
C ILE A 502 -13.38 -13.74 25.76
N SER A 503 -12.56 -13.65 26.82
CA SER A 503 -12.53 -12.47 27.70
C SER A 503 -11.67 -11.36 27.10
N GLY A 504 -12.16 -10.11 27.19
CA GLY A 504 -11.51 -8.92 26.63
C GLY A 504 -11.66 -8.82 25.12
N ASP A 505 -10.86 -7.97 24.49
CA ASP A 505 -10.80 -7.78 23.04
C ASP A 505 -9.83 -8.77 22.40
N LEU A 506 -9.97 -9.00 21.11
CA LEU A 506 -9.03 -9.83 20.35
C LEU A 506 -7.73 -9.06 20.07
N ASN A 507 -6.61 -9.74 20.24
CA ASN A 507 -5.27 -9.21 19.92
C ASN A 507 -4.71 -9.81 18.63
N GLY A 508 -5.22 -10.94 18.18
CA GLY A 508 -4.77 -11.62 16.97
C GLY A 508 -5.72 -12.75 16.56
N LEU A 509 -5.85 -12.93 15.26
CA LEU A 509 -6.48 -14.08 14.62
C LEU A 509 -5.47 -14.71 13.69
N LYS A 510 -5.23 -16.02 13.88
CA LYS A 510 -4.30 -16.81 13.06
C LYS A 510 -4.92 -18.16 12.76
N GLY A 511 -4.44 -18.85 11.74
CA GLY A 511 -5.01 -20.15 11.47
C GLY A 511 -4.30 -20.94 10.38
N SER A 512 -4.68 -22.20 10.29
CA SER A 512 -4.23 -23.14 9.27
C SER A 512 -5.44 -23.66 8.50
N SER A 513 -5.47 -23.40 7.20
CA SER A 513 -6.51 -23.95 6.32
C SER A 513 -6.32 -25.44 6.07
N SER A 514 -5.09 -25.95 6.09
CA SER A 514 -4.81 -27.39 5.95
C SER A 514 -5.27 -28.21 7.16
N GLU A 515 -5.20 -27.61 8.36
CA GLU A 515 -5.61 -28.25 9.61
C GLU A 515 -7.02 -27.78 10.05
N ASN A 516 -7.70 -26.95 9.28
CA ASN A 516 -9.04 -26.43 9.58
C ASN A 516 -9.14 -25.87 11.01
N THR A 517 -8.17 -25.04 11.39
CA THR A 517 -8.07 -24.53 12.76
C THR A 517 -7.82 -23.03 12.75
N LEU A 518 -8.62 -22.29 13.51
CA LEU A 518 -8.43 -20.87 13.79
C LEU A 518 -7.98 -20.72 15.25
N PHE A 519 -7.04 -19.83 15.47
CA PHE A 519 -6.52 -19.43 16.78
C PHE A 519 -6.87 -17.97 17.05
N ALA A 520 -7.41 -17.70 18.24
CA ALA A 520 -7.70 -16.36 18.69
C ALA A 520 -6.91 -16.04 19.96
N PHE A 521 -6.20 -14.93 19.94
CA PHE A 521 -5.48 -14.35 21.06
C PHE A 521 -6.35 -13.24 21.66
N ALA A 522 -6.47 -13.17 22.98
CA ALA A 522 -7.36 -12.23 23.64
C ALA A 522 -6.68 -11.46 24.78
N SER A 523 -7.10 -10.22 25.00
CA SER A 523 -6.50 -9.31 25.97
C SER A 523 -6.85 -9.67 27.42
N GLY A 524 -8.04 -10.21 27.67
CA GLY A 524 -8.52 -10.50 29.01
C GLY A 524 -8.02 -11.82 29.61
N GLU A 525 -7.49 -12.74 28.79
CA GLU A 525 -6.94 -14.02 29.23
C GLU A 525 -5.70 -14.36 28.40
N ARG A 526 -4.63 -13.58 28.60
CA ARG A 526 -3.40 -13.63 27.76
C ARG A 526 -2.55 -14.88 27.94
N SER A 527 -2.82 -15.70 28.96
CA SER A 527 -2.19 -17.03 29.14
C SER A 527 -2.95 -18.16 28.45
N SER A 528 -4.00 -17.84 27.71
CA SER A 528 -4.83 -18.83 27.01
C SER A 528 -4.89 -18.54 25.53
N LEU A 529 -4.91 -19.61 24.73
CA LEU A 529 -5.14 -19.60 23.31
C LEU A 529 -6.51 -20.20 23.03
N PHE A 530 -7.41 -19.42 22.46
CA PHE A 530 -8.74 -19.90 22.06
C PHE A 530 -8.64 -20.57 20.69
N VAL A 531 -9.21 -21.75 20.56
CA VAL A 531 -9.05 -22.60 19.38
C VAL A 531 -10.39 -22.97 18.81
N TYR A 532 -10.58 -22.67 17.55
CA TYR A 532 -11.77 -23.05 16.79
C TYR A 532 -11.39 -24.09 15.75
N LYS A 533 -11.88 -25.32 15.92
CA LYS A 533 -11.73 -26.42 14.97
C LYS A 533 -13.00 -26.52 14.14
N TYR A 534 -12.86 -26.52 12.84
CA TYR A 534 -14.00 -26.60 11.92
C TYR A 534 -13.77 -27.68 10.85
N TYR A 535 -14.85 -28.22 10.36
CA TYR A 535 -14.83 -29.13 9.22
C TYR A 535 -16.12 -29.00 8.42
N PHE A 536 -16.00 -28.85 7.12
CA PHE A 536 -17.11 -28.77 6.18
C PHE A 536 -17.09 -29.98 5.25
N ASP A 537 -18.27 -30.48 4.86
CA ASP A 537 -18.39 -31.48 3.81
C ASP A 537 -18.29 -30.83 2.41
N ALA A 538 -18.35 -31.66 1.37
CA ALA A 538 -18.27 -31.19 -0.01
C ALA A 538 -19.42 -30.24 -0.43
N GLY A 539 -20.52 -30.19 0.34
CA GLY A 539 -21.65 -29.29 0.16
C GLY A 539 -21.61 -28.06 1.07
N SER A 540 -20.45 -27.73 1.65
CA SER A 540 -20.26 -26.62 2.60
C SER A 540 -21.07 -26.73 3.89
N LYS A 541 -21.64 -27.92 4.18
CA LYS A 541 -22.33 -28.17 5.45
C LYS A 541 -21.30 -28.41 6.56
N ALA A 542 -21.44 -27.68 7.66
CA ALA A 542 -20.56 -27.86 8.81
C ALA A 542 -20.81 -29.21 9.49
N LEU A 543 -19.80 -30.07 9.49
CA LEU A 543 -19.77 -31.32 10.24
C LEU A 543 -19.22 -31.11 11.65
N GLN A 544 -18.31 -30.14 11.81
CA GLN A 544 -17.74 -29.75 13.09
C GLN A 544 -17.60 -28.23 13.15
N ARG A 545 -17.96 -27.66 14.30
CA ARG A 545 -17.69 -26.28 14.72
C ARG A 545 -17.49 -26.29 16.22
N SER A 546 -16.24 -26.30 16.66
CA SER A 546 -15.93 -26.52 18.08
C SER A 546 -14.92 -25.51 18.59
N TRP A 547 -15.31 -24.78 19.61
CA TRP A 547 -14.41 -23.92 20.39
C TRP A 547 -13.86 -24.69 21.58
N SER A 548 -12.57 -24.53 21.84
CA SER A 548 -11.87 -25.01 23.03
C SER A 548 -10.81 -23.99 23.44
N LYS A 549 -10.10 -24.26 24.52
CA LYS A 549 -9.07 -23.37 25.06
C LYS A 549 -7.82 -24.17 25.40
N TYR A 550 -6.67 -23.69 24.94
CA TYR A 550 -5.37 -24.19 25.38
C TYR A 550 -4.81 -23.25 26.43
N LYS A 551 -4.65 -23.73 27.65
CA LYS A 551 -4.17 -22.95 28.77
C LYS A 551 -2.68 -23.20 28.98
N PHE A 552 -1.94 -22.10 29.13
CA PHE A 552 -0.52 -22.06 29.48
C PHE A 552 -0.38 -21.67 30.96
N VAL A 553 0.85 -21.44 31.42
CA VAL A 553 1.07 -20.96 32.77
C VAL A 553 0.45 -19.57 32.96
N ASP A 554 -0.24 -19.34 34.06
CA ASP A 554 -1.02 -18.10 34.28
C ASP A 554 -0.19 -16.79 34.20
N THR A 555 1.13 -16.90 34.40
CA THR A 555 2.06 -15.77 34.28
C THR A 555 2.57 -15.52 32.87
N ASP A 556 2.35 -16.45 31.95
CA ASP A 556 2.78 -16.34 30.57
C ASP A 556 1.85 -15.41 29.78
N ILE A 557 2.40 -14.65 28.86
CA ILE A 557 1.66 -13.78 27.97
C ILE A 557 1.92 -14.21 26.54
N LEU A 558 0.91 -14.74 25.90
CA LEU A 558 0.93 -15.01 24.46
C LEU A 558 0.85 -13.67 23.74
N LEU A 559 1.91 -13.28 23.04
CA LEU A 559 1.95 -12.00 22.34
C LEU A 559 1.19 -12.09 21.01
N ASP A 560 1.57 -13.00 20.17
CA ASP A 560 0.96 -13.36 18.89
C ASP A 560 1.70 -14.59 18.33
N GLY A 561 1.33 -15.03 17.13
CA GLY A 561 1.98 -16.13 16.42
C GLY A 561 1.58 -16.15 14.95
N ASP A 562 1.98 -17.17 14.22
CA ASP A 562 1.43 -17.49 12.91
C ASP A 562 1.66 -18.95 12.55
N CYS A 563 0.85 -19.43 11.61
CA CYS A 563 0.93 -20.80 11.13
C CYS A 563 1.89 -20.90 9.95
N ILE A 564 2.87 -21.78 10.06
CA ILE A 564 3.74 -22.18 8.94
C ILE A 564 3.60 -23.68 8.77
N GLN A 565 3.12 -24.11 7.62
CA GLN A 565 2.82 -25.51 7.36
C GLN A 565 1.90 -26.12 8.45
N ASN A 566 2.35 -27.14 9.17
CA ASN A 566 1.58 -27.80 10.22
C ASN A 566 1.97 -27.35 11.64
N TYR A 567 2.57 -26.17 11.79
CA TYR A 567 3.02 -25.65 13.07
C TYR A 567 2.46 -24.25 13.29
N LEU A 568 1.97 -23.99 14.50
CA LEU A 568 1.76 -22.64 14.99
C LEU A 568 3.02 -22.21 15.75
N TYR A 569 3.73 -21.23 15.24
CA TYR A 569 4.83 -20.57 15.94
C TYR A 569 4.26 -19.45 16.79
N MET A 570 4.61 -19.44 18.07
CA MET A 570 4.10 -18.48 19.05
C MET A 570 5.23 -17.73 19.72
N VAL A 571 5.05 -16.45 19.93
CA VAL A 571 5.92 -15.62 20.75
C VAL A 571 5.28 -15.45 22.12
N ILE A 572 5.99 -15.94 23.14
CA ILE A 572 5.48 -15.96 24.52
C ILE A 572 6.41 -15.12 25.40
N LYS A 573 5.85 -14.14 26.11
CA LYS A 573 6.58 -13.38 27.12
C LYS A 573 6.44 -14.08 28.46
N ARG A 574 7.57 -14.36 29.10
CA ARG A 574 7.72 -14.90 30.46
C ARG A 574 8.37 -13.88 31.41
N ALA A 575 8.51 -14.23 32.66
CA ALA A 575 9.05 -13.33 33.69
C ALA A 575 10.46 -12.81 33.37
N ASP A 576 11.28 -13.60 32.69
CA ASP A 576 12.71 -13.37 32.42
C ASP A 576 13.03 -13.10 30.94
N GLY A 577 12.03 -12.99 30.06
CA GLY A 577 12.26 -12.69 28.65
C GLY A 577 11.16 -13.14 27.72
N THR A 578 11.46 -13.08 26.43
CA THR A 578 10.58 -13.45 25.33
C THR A 578 11.09 -14.73 24.68
N TYR A 579 10.18 -15.63 24.40
CA TYR A 579 10.44 -16.99 23.95
C TYR A 579 9.74 -17.29 22.64
N LEU A 580 10.37 -18.10 21.79
CA LEU A 580 9.75 -18.71 20.61
C LEU A 580 9.43 -20.17 20.92
N GLU A 581 8.18 -20.51 20.69
CA GLU A 581 7.67 -21.87 20.84
C GLU A 581 6.86 -22.28 19.62
N LYS A 582 6.77 -23.55 19.36
CA LYS A 582 5.92 -24.09 18.29
C LYS A 582 4.96 -25.13 18.82
N LEU A 583 3.78 -25.16 18.28
CA LEU A 583 2.74 -26.15 18.52
C LEU A 583 2.53 -26.95 17.24
N ASN A 584 2.67 -28.28 17.31
CA ASN A 584 2.34 -29.15 16.19
C ASN A 584 0.82 -29.24 16.05
N LEU A 585 0.28 -28.98 14.86
CA LEU A 585 -1.16 -28.97 14.60
C LEU A 585 -1.73 -30.32 14.17
N LYS A 586 -0.87 -31.29 13.90
CA LYS A 586 -1.31 -32.64 13.53
C LYS A 586 -2.01 -33.33 14.68
N THR A 587 -3.08 -34.01 14.37
CA THR A 587 -3.81 -34.85 15.32
C THR A 587 -2.98 -36.05 15.76
N ASN A 588 -3.08 -36.43 17.04
CA ASN A 588 -2.40 -37.59 17.64
C ASN A 588 -0.86 -37.55 17.66
N GLU A 589 -0.28 -36.36 17.56
CA GLU A 589 1.16 -36.22 17.79
C GLU A 589 1.51 -36.45 19.25
N VAL A 590 2.63 -37.10 19.49
CA VAL A 590 3.19 -37.40 20.80
C VAL A 590 4.59 -36.84 20.92
N ASP A 591 5.03 -36.58 22.15
CA ASP A 591 6.40 -36.13 22.39
C ASP A 591 7.42 -37.24 22.05
N THR A 592 8.61 -36.83 21.61
CA THR A 592 9.69 -37.75 21.26
C THR A 592 9.99 -38.69 22.41
N GLY A 593 9.91 -39.98 22.15
CA GLY A 593 10.17 -41.04 23.14
C GLY A 593 9.00 -41.36 24.08
N LEU A 594 7.83 -40.76 23.86
CA LEU A 594 6.61 -41.05 24.60
C LEU A 594 5.54 -41.66 23.68
N SER A 595 4.62 -42.40 24.26
CA SER A 595 3.46 -42.95 23.55
C SER A 595 2.18 -42.15 23.77
N PHE A 596 2.28 -40.98 24.40
CA PHE A 596 1.16 -40.08 24.69
C PHE A 596 1.63 -38.61 24.65
N PRO A 597 0.77 -37.67 24.32
CA PRO A 597 1.13 -36.25 24.33
C PRO A 597 1.30 -35.72 25.76
N VAL A 598 2.34 -34.91 25.97
CA VAL A 598 2.58 -34.16 27.20
C VAL A 598 2.23 -32.69 26.96
N LEU A 599 1.78 -31.99 27.99
CA LEU A 599 1.42 -30.56 27.91
C LEU A 599 2.64 -29.69 28.19
#